data_228336dd0e0b1595b98d985da2d24885
#
_entry.id   228336dd0e0b1595b98d985da2d24885
#
_cell.length_a   1.000
_cell.length_b   1.000
_cell.length_c   1.000
_cell.angle_alpha   90.00
_cell.angle_beta   90.00
_cell.angle_gamma   90.00
#
_symmetry.space_group_name_H-M   'P 1'
#
loop_
_entity.id
_entity.type
_entity.pdbx_description
1 polymer ?
#
loop_
_entity_poly.entity_id
_entity_poly.type
_entity_poly.pdbx_seq_one_letter_code
_entity_poly.pdbx_strand_id
1 'polypeptide(L)'
;NSFQNKLSSDKSEGNNSLSTNEPPTISNSKKVQLYASLTGFLLFVESNISALTVGTIFRPLFDKLKISREKLAYIADSTSAPSKLLIPFNGWGAYIIGLLSVQGIEKPFNELLSAMKYNFYPVLVILILLIIIISGKDFGLMKKAEKRTKKGLLFDKGSSPMVSEEITVTK
;
A
#
# COMPACT_ATOMS: atom_id res chain seq x y z
N ASN A 1 37.70 29.41 -24.34
CA ASN A 1 37.70 27.92 -24.28
C ASN A 1 37.73 27.35 -22.86
N SER A 2 37.94 28.16 -21.81
CA SER A 2 37.95 27.70 -20.42
C SER A 2 36.56 27.68 -19.76
N PHE A 3 35.59 28.41 -20.30
CA PHE A 3 34.23 28.51 -19.74
C PHE A 3 33.32 27.37 -20.17
N GLN A 4 33.55 26.76 -21.33
CA GLN A 4 32.79 25.62 -21.84
C GLN A 4 33.15 24.33 -21.15
N ASN A 5 34.39 24.17 -20.67
CA ASN A 5 34.82 22.99 -19.94
C ASN A 5 34.32 22.92 -18.47
N LYS A 6 33.94 24.07 -17.89
CA LYS A 6 33.40 24.13 -16.53
C LYS A 6 31.90 23.82 -16.47
N LEU A 7 31.19 24.02 -17.59
CA LEU A 7 29.76 23.68 -17.72
C LEU A 7 29.51 22.20 -18.05
N SER A 8 30.52 21.48 -18.52
CA SER A 8 30.42 20.04 -18.80
C SER A 8 30.78 19.17 -17.59
N SER A 9 31.56 19.68 -16.62
CA SER A 9 31.89 18.94 -15.40
C SER A 9 30.81 19.04 -14.30
N ASP A 10 29.99 20.10 -14.34
CA ASP A 10 28.90 20.29 -13.36
C ASP A 10 27.59 19.52 -13.70
N LYS A 11 27.56 18.88 -14.89
CA LYS A 11 26.44 18.03 -15.33
C LYS A 11 26.61 16.54 -14.99
N SER A 12 27.75 16.14 -14.43
CA SER A 12 28.03 14.71 -14.14
C SER A 12 27.79 14.30 -12.69
N GLU A 13 27.54 15.23 -11.76
CA GLU A 13 27.33 14.90 -10.34
C GLU A 13 25.87 14.90 -9.88
N GLY A 14 24.91 15.14 -10.76
CA GLY A 14 23.48 15.22 -10.44
C GLY A 14 22.63 13.99 -10.77
N ASN A 15 23.20 12.88 -11.25
CA ASN A 15 22.43 11.72 -11.75
C ASN A 15 22.69 10.42 -10.98
N ASN A 16 22.70 10.47 -9.65
CA ASN A 16 22.48 9.28 -8.81
C ASN A 16 21.00 9.11 -8.47
N SER A 17 20.13 9.28 -9.44
CA SER A 17 18.73 8.86 -9.34
C SER A 17 18.60 7.45 -9.90
N LEU A 18 18.49 6.48 -9.00
CA LEU A 18 17.89 5.14 -9.15
C LEU A 18 17.58 4.67 -10.58
N SER A 19 18.60 4.50 -11.42
CA SER A 19 18.46 3.71 -12.65
C SER A 19 18.74 2.25 -12.33
N THR A 20 17.83 1.61 -11.61
CA THR A 20 17.81 0.15 -11.55
C THR A 20 17.22 -0.38 -12.84
N ASN A 21 18.03 -0.43 -13.90
CA ASN A 21 17.77 -1.22 -15.11
C ASN A 21 17.97 -2.72 -14.87
N GLU A 22 17.81 -3.17 -13.62
CA GLU A 22 17.78 -4.59 -13.33
C GLU A 22 16.41 -5.17 -13.66
N PRO A 23 16.37 -6.37 -14.28
CA PRO A 23 15.11 -7.06 -14.52
C PRO A 23 14.37 -7.26 -13.18
N PRO A 24 13.04 -7.24 -13.17
CA PRO A 24 12.26 -7.33 -11.94
C PRO A 24 12.53 -8.67 -11.24
N THR A 25 13.39 -8.65 -10.25
CA THR A 25 13.71 -9.82 -9.42
C THR A 25 12.55 -10.06 -8.45
N ILE A 26 12.21 -11.32 -8.21
CA ILE A 26 11.18 -11.73 -7.23
C ILE A 26 11.40 -11.07 -5.86
N SER A 27 12.67 -10.88 -5.47
CA SER A 27 13.06 -10.19 -4.24
C SER A 27 12.58 -8.72 -4.22
N ASN A 28 12.71 -7.98 -5.32
CA ASN A 28 12.27 -6.59 -5.40
C ASN A 28 10.74 -6.47 -5.36
N SER A 29 10.03 -7.41 -5.97
CA SER A 29 8.57 -7.49 -5.92
C SER A 29 8.04 -7.65 -4.48
N LYS A 30 8.64 -8.55 -3.70
CA LYS A 30 8.24 -8.76 -2.29
C LYS A 30 8.54 -7.54 -1.42
N LYS A 31 9.69 -6.89 -1.63
CA LYS A 31 10.06 -5.67 -0.91
C LYS A 31 9.07 -4.54 -1.15
N VAL A 32 8.69 -4.30 -2.40
CA VAL A 32 7.71 -3.25 -2.75
C VAL A 32 6.34 -3.53 -2.14
N GLN A 33 5.88 -4.78 -2.15
CA GLN A 33 4.63 -5.18 -1.50
C GLN A 33 4.69 -4.97 0.01
N LEU A 34 5.82 -5.29 0.64
CA LEU A 34 6.02 -5.09 2.07
C LEU A 34 6.04 -3.60 2.42
N TYR A 35 6.72 -2.76 1.63
CA TYR A 35 6.71 -1.31 1.83
C TYR A 35 5.30 -0.72 1.64
N ALA A 36 4.56 -1.16 0.63
CA ALA A 36 3.17 -0.75 0.46
C ALA A 36 2.30 -1.14 1.66
N SER A 37 2.47 -2.35 2.19
CA SER A 37 1.75 -2.82 3.38
C SER A 37 2.12 -2.02 4.63
N LEU A 38 3.41 -1.74 4.82
CA LEU A 38 3.89 -0.95 5.95
C LEU A 38 3.37 0.49 5.89
N THR A 39 3.41 1.11 4.71
CA THR A 39 2.85 2.45 4.50
C THR A 39 1.36 2.49 4.81
N GLY A 40 0.59 1.53 4.31
CA GLY A 40 -0.84 1.42 4.59
C GLY A 40 -1.14 1.22 6.07
N PHE A 41 -0.34 0.42 6.77
CA PHE A 41 -0.48 0.19 8.21
C PHE A 41 -0.14 1.45 9.03
N LEU A 42 0.90 2.19 8.68
CA LEU A 42 1.31 3.40 9.38
C LEU A 42 0.34 4.57 9.20
N LEU A 43 -0.40 4.61 8.11
CA LEU A 43 -1.42 5.62 7.84
C LEU A 43 -2.77 5.27 8.49
N PHE A 44 -2.76 4.89 9.76
CA PHE A 44 -3.93 4.41 10.51
C PHE A 44 -4.95 5.49 10.86
N VAL A 45 -4.64 6.76 10.68
CA VAL A 45 -5.50 7.88 11.09
C VAL A 45 -6.81 7.88 10.29
N GLU A 46 -6.73 7.73 8.97
CA GLU A 46 -7.89 7.67 8.08
C GLU A 46 -7.69 6.62 6.97
N SER A 47 -8.57 5.61 6.94
CA SER A 47 -8.41 4.49 6.00
C SER A 47 -8.55 4.88 4.52
N ASN A 48 -9.41 5.86 4.20
CA ASN A 48 -9.57 6.32 2.82
C ASN A 48 -8.29 7.01 2.33
N ILE A 49 -7.68 7.86 3.18
CA ILE A 49 -6.41 8.52 2.87
C ILE A 49 -5.30 7.48 2.75
N SER A 50 -5.26 6.51 3.65
CA SER A 50 -4.29 5.42 3.60
C SER A 50 -4.39 4.63 2.29
N ALA A 51 -5.59 4.18 1.93
CA ALA A 51 -5.82 3.40 0.71
C ALA A 51 -5.48 4.19 -0.57
N LEU A 52 -5.89 5.47 -0.64
CA LEU A 52 -5.55 6.36 -1.75
C LEU A 52 -4.04 6.60 -1.85
N THR A 53 -3.38 6.86 -0.73
CA THR A 53 -1.92 7.10 -0.68
C THR A 53 -1.16 5.87 -1.14
N VAL A 54 -1.47 4.69 -0.61
CA VAL A 54 -0.84 3.43 -1.03
C VAL A 54 -1.12 3.18 -2.51
N GLY A 55 -2.38 3.34 -2.94
CA GLY A 55 -2.79 3.12 -4.32
C GLY A 55 -2.07 4.03 -5.31
N THR A 56 -1.95 5.32 -5.01
CA THR A 56 -1.32 6.29 -5.92
C THR A 56 0.21 6.19 -5.94
N ILE A 57 0.85 6.10 -4.79
CA ILE A 57 2.32 6.06 -4.69
C ILE A 57 2.89 4.75 -5.23
N PHE A 58 2.29 3.62 -4.88
CA PHE A 58 2.84 2.31 -5.25
C PHE A 58 2.40 1.79 -6.60
N ARG A 59 1.36 2.38 -7.23
CA ARG A 59 0.86 1.95 -8.55
C ARG A 59 1.95 1.91 -9.63
N PRO A 60 2.76 2.98 -9.85
CA PRO A 60 3.81 2.93 -10.87
C PRO A 60 4.88 1.87 -10.59
N LEU A 61 5.19 1.63 -9.30
CA LEU A 61 6.14 0.59 -8.89
C LEU A 61 5.59 -0.82 -9.15
N PHE A 62 4.31 -1.06 -8.88
CA PHE A 62 3.64 -2.32 -9.15
C PHE A 62 3.59 -2.62 -10.65
N ASP A 63 3.25 -1.62 -11.46
CA ASP A 63 3.22 -1.74 -12.92
C ASP A 63 4.63 -2.06 -13.48
N LYS A 64 5.67 -1.36 -13.01
CA LYS A 64 7.06 -1.60 -13.40
C LYS A 64 7.54 -3.01 -13.04
N LEU A 65 7.14 -3.52 -11.88
CA LEU A 65 7.49 -4.86 -11.40
C LEU A 65 6.57 -5.96 -11.92
N LYS A 66 5.60 -5.61 -12.78
CA LYS A 66 4.58 -6.53 -13.32
C LYS A 66 3.79 -7.27 -12.23
N ILE A 67 3.49 -6.56 -11.13
CA ILE A 67 2.60 -7.00 -10.08
C ILE A 67 1.19 -6.47 -10.39
N SER A 68 0.16 -7.29 -10.18
CA SER A 68 -1.20 -6.89 -10.51
C SER A 68 -1.72 -5.74 -9.63
N ARG A 69 -2.50 -4.84 -10.24
CA ARG A 69 -3.15 -3.72 -9.54
C ARG A 69 -4.19 -4.21 -8.55
N GLU A 70 -4.82 -5.34 -8.83
CA GLU A 70 -5.74 -6.03 -7.92
C GLU A 70 -5.03 -6.44 -6.62
N LYS A 71 -3.76 -6.85 -6.72
CA LYS A 71 -2.96 -7.16 -5.53
C LYS A 71 -2.61 -5.90 -4.74
N LEU A 72 -2.32 -4.78 -5.41
CA LEU A 72 -2.14 -3.49 -4.75
C LEU A 72 -3.41 -3.08 -4.00
N ALA A 73 -4.58 -3.20 -4.63
CA ALA A 73 -5.86 -2.89 -4.00
C ALA A 73 -6.10 -3.79 -2.77
N TYR A 74 -5.82 -5.08 -2.87
CA TYR A 74 -5.91 -6.01 -1.74
C TYR A 74 -4.98 -5.61 -0.58
N ILE A 75 -3.74 -5.22 -0.87
CA ILE A 75 -2.78 -4.75 0.14
C ILE A 75 -3.30 -3.47 0.80
N ALA A 76 -3.74 -2.49 0.01
CA ALA A 76 -4.27 -1.23 0.53
C ALA A 76 -5.48 -1.44 1.46
N ASP A 77 -6.42 -2.28 1.06
CA ASP A 77 -7.61 -2.60 1.85
C ASP A 77 -7.25 -3.38 3.12
N SER A 78 -6.43 -4.43 2.99
CA SER A 78 -6.01 -5.29 4.11
C SER A 78 -5.12 -4.60 5.14
N THR A 79 -4.59 -3.43 4.86
CA THR A 79 -3.76 -2.66 5.81
C THR A 79 -4.47 -1.43 6.34
N SER A 80 -5.27 -0.73 5.55
CA SER A 80 -5.89 0.54 5.95
C SER A 80 -7.00 0.37 6.98
N ALA A 81 -7.96 -0.53 6.77
CA ALA A 81 -9.05 -0.75 7.69
C ALA A 81 -8.61 -1.50 8.96
N PRO A 82 -7.83 -2.61 8.89
CA PRO A 82 -7.37 -3.30 10.08
C PRO A 82 -6.47 -2.48 10.99
N SER A 83 -5.61 -1.60 10.44
CA SER A 83 -4.75 -0.74 11.27
C SER A 83 -5.52 0.20 12.19
N LYS A 84 -6.66 0.74 11.76
CA LYS A 84 -7.55 1.57 12.57
C LYS A 84 -8.13 0.81 13.77
N LEU A 85 -8.39 -0.48 13.61
CA LEU A 85 -8.94 -1.32 14.66
C LEU A 85 -7.88 -1.77 15.68
N LEU A 86 -6.60 -1.78 15.29
CA LEU A 86 -5.48 -2.13 16.17
C LEU A 86 -4.88 -0.94 16.91
N ILE A 87 -5.07 0.27 16.38
CA ILE A 87 -4.50 1.49 16.96
C ILE A 87 -5.66 2.41 17.37
N PRO A 88 -5.96 2.59 18.68
CA PRO A 88 -7.14 3.31 19.13
C PRO A 88 -7.02 4.85 18.98
N PHE A 89 -5.85 5.36 18.60
CA PHE A 89 -5.58 6.79 18.46
C PHE A 89 -6.02 7.35 17.10
N ASN A 90 -7.31 7.21 16.78
CA ASN A 90 -7.91 7.68 15.54
C ASN A 90 -9.37 8.11 15.80
N GLY A 91 -10.05 8.64 14.77
CA GLY A 91 -11.43 9.10 14.87
C GLY A 91 -12.43 8.03 15.37
N TRP A 92 -12.23 6.74 14.98
CA TRP A 92 -13.03 5.63 15.49
C TRP A 92 -12.86 5.39 16.98
N GLY A 93 -11.62 5.39 17.47
CA GLY A 93 -11.33 5.25 18.89
C GLY A 93 -11.98 6.36 19.71
N ALA A 94 -11.84 7.62 19.26
CA ALA A 94 -12.48 8.76 19.90
C ALA A 94 -14.01 8.66 19.92
N TYR A 95 -14.61 8.21 18.82
CA TYR A 95 -16.06 8.00 18.71
C TYR A 95 -16.55 6.94 19.71
N ILE A 96 -15.90 5.79 19.78
CA ILE A 96 -16.26 4.71 20.71
C ILE A 96 -16.10 5.16 22.16
N ILE A 97 -15.01 5.87 22.49
CA ILE A 97 -14.81 6.43 23.82
C ILE A 97 -15.95 7.38 24.19
N GLY A 98 -16.38 8.23 23.24
CA GLY A 98 -17.53 9.13 23.43
C GLY A 98 -18.82 8.36 23.74
N LEU A 99 -19.13 7.30 22.97
CA LEU A 99 -20.31 6.45 23.22
C LEU A 99 -20.28 5.78 24.60
N LEU A 100 -19.13 5.24 25.00
CA LEU A 100 -18.96 4.60 26.28
C LEU A 100 -19.14 5.61 27.44
N SER A 101 -18.65 6.84 27.25
CA SER A 101 -18.84 7.94 28.22
C SER A 101 -20.32 8.30 28.40
N VAL A 102 -21.08 8.39 27.31
CA VAL A 102 -22.53 8.68 27.34
C VAL A 102 -23.30 7.59 28.08
N GLN A 103 -22.83 6.33 28.02
CA GLN A 103 -23.42 5.21 28.75
C GLN A 103 -23.04 5.16 30.25
N GLY A 104 -22.27 6.13 30.74
CA GLY A 104 -21.90 6.22 32.16
C GLY A 104 -20.73 5.33 32.56
N ILE A 105 -19.94 4.84 31.60
CA ILE A 105 -18.74 4.05 31.91
C ILE A 105 -17.65 4.97 32.46
N GLU A 106 -17.17 4.69 33.65
CA GLU A 106 -16.20 5.56 34.36
C GLU A 106 -14.84 5.69 33.66
N LYS A 107 -14.39 4.61 32.99
CA LYS A 107 -13.06 4.55 32.34
C LYS A 107 -13.17 4.08 30.88
N PRO A 108 -13.78 4.87 29.99
CA PRO A 108 -14.10 4.45 28.62
C PRO A 108 -12.88 4.03 27.81
N PHE A 109 -11.75 4.70 27.98
CA PHE A 109 -10.51 4.36 27.28
C PHE A 109 -9.94 3.01 27.70
N ASN A 110 -9.99 2.70 28.99
CA ASN A 110 -9.54 1.40 29.52
C ASN A 110 -10.43 0.24 29.03
N GLU A 111 -11.73 0.48 28.94
CA GLU A 111 -12.67 -0.50 28.39
C GLU A 111 -12.41 -0.74 26.90
N LEU A 112 -12.17 0.31 26.13
CA LEU A 112 -11.78 0.17 24.73
C LEU A 112 -10.50 -0.65 24.58
N LEU A 113 -9.45 -0.37 25.35
CA LEU A 113 -8.21 -1.14 25.33
C LEU A 113 -8.42 -2.61 25.73
N SER A 114 -9.29 -2.84 26.69
CA SER A 114 -9.63 -4.21 27.13
C SER A 114 -10.37 -4.99 26.04
N ALA A 115 -11.28 -4.34 25.32
CA ALA A 115 -12.00 -4.90 24.20
C ALA A 115 -11.09 -5.24 23.01
N MET A 116 -10.03 -4.47 22.80
CA MET A 116 -9.08 -4.68 21.70
C MET A 116 -8.38 -6.06 21.74
N LYS A 117 -8.23 -6.67 22.91
CA LYS A 117 -7.68 -8.04 23.06
C LYS A 117 -8.48 -9.10 22.31
N TYR A 118 -9.76 -8.83 22.07
CA TYR A 118 -10.68 -9.72 21.38
C TYR A 118 -10.82 -9.39 19.89
N ASN A 119 -10.02 -8.48 19.40
CA ASN A 119 -10.07 -8.00 18.00
C ASN A 119 -9.26 -8.92 17.08
N PHE A 120 -9.71 -10.17 16.93
CA PHE A 120 -9.01 -11.20 16.14
C PHE A 120 -9.00 -10.91 14.65
N TYR A 121 -10.05 -10.27 14.12
CA TYR A 121 -10.19 -10.00 12.69
C TYR A 121 -8.99 -9.22 12.10
N PRO A 122 -8.62 -8.03 12.59
CA PRO A 122 -7.52 -7.27 12.02
C PRO A 122 -6.17 -7.98 12.15
N VAL A 123 -5.95 -8.72 13.24
CA VAL A 123 -4.72 -9.52 13.43
C VAL A 123 -4.64 -10.62 12.36
N LEU A 124 -5.72 -11.36 12.15
CA LEU A 124 -5.78 -12.44 11.16
C LEU A 124 -5.61 -11.91 9.73
N VAL A 125 -6.25 -10.79 9.37
CA VAL A 125 -6.13 -10.19 8.04
C VAL A 125 -4.69 -9.80 7.74
N ILE A 126 -4.02 -9.12 8.68
CA ILE A 126 -2.62 -8.73 8.52
C ILE A 126 -1.71 -9.95 8.44
N LEU A 127 -1.95 -10.97 9.27
CA LEU A 127 -1.19 -12.22 9.23
C LEU A 127 -1.32 -12.92 7.88
N ILE A 128 -2.54 -13.06 7.36
CA ILE A 128 -2.81 -13.65 6.04
C ILE A 128 -2.12 -12.85 4.93
N LEU A 129 -2.20 -11.51 4.98
CA LEU A 129 -1.51 -10.63 4.03
C LEU A 129 0.00 -10.90 4.03
N LEU A 130 0.62 -10.96 5.20
CA LEU A 130 2.06 -11.23 5.33
C LEU A 130 2.42 -12.62 4.79
N ILE A 131 1.60 -13.63 5.08
CA ILE A 131 1.79 -14.98 4.55
C ILE A 131 1.74 -14.98 3.01
N ILE A 132 0.79 -14.27 2.39
CA ILE A 132 0.68 -14.15 0.93
C ILE A 132 1.92 -13.47 0.34
N ILE A 133 2.37 -12.37 0.94
CA ILE A 133 3.55 -11.64 0.45
C ILE A 133 4.83 -12.50 0.57
N ILE A 134 5.04 -13.14 1.70
CA ILE A 134 6.24 -13.94 1.98
C ILE A 134 6.25 -15.21 1.13
N SER A 135 5.14 -15.92 1.06
CA SER A 135 5.03 -17.15 0.25
C SER A 135 5.13 -16.87 -1.26
N GLY A 136 4.70 -15.68 -1.69
CA GLY A 136 4.62 -15.33 -3.11
C GLY A 136 3.59 -16.15 -3.90
N LYS A 137 2.68 -16.82 -3.19
CA LYS A 137 1.61 -17.63 -3.78
C LYS A 137 0.31 -16.84 -3.78
N ASP A 138 -0.29 -16.69 -4.93
CA ASP A 138 -1.57 -16.04 -5.10
C ASP A 138 -2.69 -17.06 -5.28
N PHE A 139 -3.89 -16.72 -4.82
CA PHE A 139 -5.05 -17.61 -4.84
C PHE A 139 -6.19 -17.02 -5.70
N GLY A 140 -7.06 -17.88 -6.20
CA GLY A 140 -8.31 -17.51 -6.86
C GLY A 140 -8.14 -16.49 -8.00
N LEU A 141 -8.93 -15.43 -7.96
CA LEU A 141 -8.94 -14.37 -8.98
C LEU A 141 -7.64 -13.55 -9.01
N MET A 142 -7.02 -13.35 -7.87
CA MET A 142 -5.73 -12.65 -7.76
C MET A 142 -4.63 -13.38 -8.54
N LYS A 143 -4.62 -14.72 -8.51
CA LYS A 143 -3.68 -15.53 -9.32
C LYS A 143 -3.90 -15.34 -10.82
N LYS A 144 -5.16 -15.18 -11.26
CA LYS A 144 -5.49 -14.88 -12.67
C LYS A 144 -4.98 -13.49 -13.06
N ALA A 145 -5.23 -12.49 -12.22
CA ALA A 145 -4.78 -11.12 -12.42
C ALA A 145 -3.24 -11.05 -12.51
N GLU A 146 -2.54 -11.72 -11.62
CA GLU A 146 -1.08 -11.77 -11.60
C GLU A 146 -0.51 -12.43 -12.87
N LYS A 147 -1.10 -13.54 -13.33
CA LYS A 147 -0.72 -14.18 -14.60
C LYS A 147 -0.95 -13.26 -15.81
N ARG A 148 -2.04 -12.47 -15.80
CA ARG A 148 -2.35 -11.52 -16.85
C ARG A 148 -1.33 -10.37 -16.88
N THR A 149 -1.03 -9.79 -15.73
CA THR A 149 -0.10 -8.66 -15.58
C THR A 149 1.34 -9.06 -15.97
N LYS A 150 1.77 -10.28 -15.64
CA LYS A 150 3.07 -10.82 -16.08
C LYS A 150 3.21 -10.90 -17.61
N LYS A 151 2.08 -11.04 -18.34
CA LYS A 151 2.04 -10.99 -19.82
C LYS A 151 1.98 -9.55 -20.37
N GLY A 152 2.06 -8.52 -19.50
CA GLY A 152 2.00 -7.12 -19.89
C GLY A 152 0.58 -6.53 -20.01
N LEU A 153 -0.46 -7.30 -19.66
CA LEU A 153 -1.84 -6.86 -19.72
C LEU A 153 -2.28 -6.34 -18.36
N LEU A 154 -2.30 -5.02 -18.18
CA LEU A 154 -2.64 -4.37 -16.89
C LEU A 154 -4.13 -4.45 -16.54
N PHE A 155 -5.01 -4.52 -17.55
CA PHE A 155 -6.46 -4.56 -17.38
C PHE A 155 -7.06 -5.86 -17.91
N ASP A 156 -8.23 -6.21 -17.39
CA ASP A 156 -9.00 -7.33 -17.94
C ASP A 156 -9.70 -6.91 -19.23
N LYS A 157 -10.04 -7.90 -20.08
CA LYS A 157 -10.73 -7.65 -21.34
C LYS A 157 -12.09 -7.00 -21.03
N GLY A 158 -12.30 -5.79 -21.57
CA GLY A 158 -13.55 -5.03 -21.39
C GLY A 158 -13.58 -4.08 -20.18
N SER A 159 -12.52 -4.01 -19.37
CA SER A 159 -12.40 -3.00 -18.31
C SER A 159 -11.65 -1.78 -18.85
N SER A 160 -12.26 -0.60 -18.71
CA SER A 160 -11.61 0.68 -18.93
C SER A 160 -11.13 1.27 -17.59
N PRO A 161 -9.97 1.96 -17.55
CA PRO A 161 -9.54 2.64 -16.33
C PRO A 161 -10.55 3.73 -15.97
N MET A 162 -11.00 3.76 -14.71
CA MET A 162 -11.86 4.83 -14.18
C MET A 162 -11.14 6.19 -14.08
N VAL A 163 -9.83 6.21 -14.27
CA VAL A 163 -8.99 7.41 -14.18
C VAL A 163 -8.60 7.81 -15.58
N SER A 164 -8.82 9.09 -15.94
CA SER A 164 -8.41 9.67 -17.21
C SER A 164 -6.93 9.40 -17.49
N GLU A 165 -6.60 9.14 -18.76
CA GLU A 165 -5.24 8.84 -19.23
C GLU A 165 -4.20 9.93 -18.88
N GLU A 166 -4.64 11.15 -18.58
CA GLU A 166 -3.80 12.29 -18.19
C GLU A 166 -2.91 12.05 -16.96
N ILE A 167 -3.30 11.15 -16.04
CA ILE A 167 -2.49 10.80 -14.87
C ILE A 167 -1.47 9.71 -15.17
N THR A 168 -1.55 9.09 -16.36
CA THR A 168 -0.71 7.94 -16.72
C THR A 168 0.54 8.37 -17.50
N VAL A 169 0.65 9.61 -17.92
CA VAL A 169 1.75 10.12 -18.76
C VAL A 169 2.62 11.09 -17.98
N THR A 170 3.38 10.58 -17.05
CA THR A 170 4.71 11.14 -16.77
C THR A 170 5.72 10.24 -17.48
N LYS A 171 6.07 10.67 -18.70
CA LYS A 171 7.24 10.15 -19.41
C LYS A 171 8.51 10.50 -18.65
#